data_d37f6197b757ebc96691d0835a2e9775
#
_entry.id   d37f6197b757ebc96691d0835a2e9775
#
_cell.length_a   1.000
_cell.length_b   1.000
_cell.length_c   1.000
_cell.angle_alpha   90.00
_cell.angle_beta   90.00
_cell.angle_gamma   90.00
#
_symmetry.space_group_name_H-M   'P 1'
#
loop_
_entity.id
_entity.type
_entity.pdbx_description
1 polymer ?
#
loop_
_entity_poly.entity_id
_entity_poly.type
_entity_poly.pdbx_seq_one_letter_code
_entity_poly.pdbx_strand_id
1 'polypeptide(L)'
;SPSAYMGYRTLIGMEAKGSKIINCVPKEDILCSGHYVDHEIVSNIENDCTRRLQRLAVKEPRRFLLTMGGAGAQAERFADIARTCKQYIEDGKATLFINMGDHKGRWAILKKYLEHDGIKYIMHTDWEETKKFTHDMSTGHAEGVHIFLHDDFYAAVYAPNILMRISDVMITKPSELSYYPVPKLFIHRV
;
A
#
# COMPACT_ATOMS: atom_id res chain seq x y z
N SER A 1 8.87 0.65 -16.82
CA SER A 1 9.74 1.48 -15.97
C SER A 1 11.19 1.37 -16.38
N PRO A 2 12.07 2.34 -16.06
CA PRO A 2 13.50 2.25 -16.36
C PRO A 2 14.15 0.98 -15.82
N SER A 3 13.81 0.54 -14.63
CA SER A 3 14.31 -0.69 -14.04
C SER A 3 13.87 -1.95 -14.80
N ALA A 4 12.62 -1.99 -15.26
CA ALA A 4 12.14 -3.10 -16.10
C ALA A 4 12.86 -3.10 -17.45
N TYR A 5 13.03 -1.93 -18.08
CA TYR A 5 13.80 -1.80 -19.31
C TYR A 5 15.23 -2.34 -19.16
N MET A 6 15.93 -1.92 -18.12
CA MET A 6 17.27 -2.40 -17.83
C MET A 6 17.28 -3.90 -17.54
N GLY A 7 16.29 -4.41 -16.81
CA GLY A 7 16.12 -5.85 -16.54
C GLY A 7 16.01 -6.66 -17.85
N TYR A 8 15.12 -6.27 -18.74
CA TYR A 8 14.96 -6.95 -20.03
C TYR A 8 16.23 -6.88 -20.91
N ARG A 9 16.96 -5.78 -20.82
CA ARG A 9 18.24 -5.62 -21.57
C ARG A 9 19.37 -6.47 -20.99
N THR A 10 19.33 -6.81 -19.71
CA THR A 10 20.42 -7.54 -19.01
C THR A 10 20.12 -9.03 -18.76
N LEU A 11 18.90 -9.51 -19.06
CA LEU A 11 18.50 -10.92 -18.90
C LEU A 11 19.14 -11.87 -19.93
N ILE A 12 20.35 -11.57 -20.36
CA ILE A 12 21.09 -12.40 -21.30
C ILE A 12 21.69 -13.59 -20.56
N GLY A 13 21.39 -14.79 -21.03
CA GLY A 13 22.01 -16.02 -20.54
C GLY A 13 21.38 -16.59 -19.26
N MET A 14 20.23 -16.11 -18.82
CA MET A 14 19.48 -16.74 -17.72
C MET A 14 18.90 -18.08 -18.15
N GLU A 15 19.13 -19.09 -17.33
CA GLU A 15 18.49 -20.40 -17.45
C GLU A 15 17.28 -20.48 -16.52
N ALA A 16 16.12 -20.86 -17.04
CA ALA A 16 14.93 -21.17 -16.26
C ALA A 16 14.42 -22.55 -16.65
N LYS A 17 14.43 -23.48 -15.69
CA LYS A 17 13.95 -24.87 -15.86
C LYS A 17 14.55 -25.60 -17.09
N GLY A 18 15.85 -25.47 -17.31
CA GLY A 18 16.55 -26.12 -18.43
C GLY A 18 16.41 -25.40 -19.79
N SER A 19 15.73 -24.29 -19.83
CA SER A 19 15.64 -23.45 -21.05
C SER A 19 16.65 -22.31 -20.96
N LYS A 20 17.51 -22.19 -21.95
CA LYS A 20 18.51 -21.12 -22.02
C LYS A 20 17.93 -19.94 -22.80
N ILE A 21 17.93 -18.76 -22.20
CA ILE A 21 17.65 -17.51 -22.91
C ILE A 21 18.89 -17.14 -23.72
N ILE A 22 18.83 -17.34 -25.04
CA ILE A 22 19.99 -17.22 -25.92
C ILE A 22 20.15 -15.78 -26.43
N ASN A 23 19.05 -15.05 -26.57
CA ASN A 23 19.03 -13.68 -27.11
C ASN A 23 18.31 -12.73 -26.17
N CYS A 24 18.85 -11.52 -26.00
CA CYS A 24 18.08 -10.44 -25.35
C CYS A 24 17.03 -9.91 -26.33
N VAL A 25 15.95 -9.36 -25.78
CA VAL A 25 14.95 -8.63 -26.59
C VAL A 25 15.65 -7.49 -27.33
N PRO A 26 15.46 -7.36 -28.67
CA PRO A 26 16.02 -6.27 -29.44
C PRO A 26 15.67 -4.91 -28.83
N LYS A 27 16.59 -3.94 -28.92
CA LYS A 27 16.38 -2.61 -28.34
C LYS A 27 15.16 -1.91 -28.91
N GLU A 28 14.92 -2.09 -30.18
CA GLU A 28 13.78 -1.54 -30.96
C GLU A 28 12.43 -2.09 -30.50
N ASP A 29 12.41 -3.31 -29.93
CA ASP A 29 11.19 -3.94 -29.42
C ASP A 29 10.84 -3.53 -27.98
N ILE A 30 11.71 -2.71 -27.36
CA ILE A 30 11.53 -2.27 -25.96
C ILE A 30 11.30 -0.76 -25.94
N LEU A 31 10.06 -0.36 -25.64
CA LEU A 31 9.72 1.04 -25.43
C LEU A 31 9.75 1.39 -23.93
N CYS A 32 10.49 2.42 -23.59
CA CYS A 32 10.47 2.97 -22.23
C CYS A 32 9.36 4.00 -22.11
N SER A 33 8.20 3.59 -21.60
CA SER A 33 7.03 4.47 -21.38
C SER A 33 7.10 5.29 -20.10
N GLY A 34 8.16 5.15 -19.29
CA GLY A 34 8.24 5.75 -17.96
C GLY A 34 7.51 4.95 -16.87
N HIS A 35 7.21 5.61 -15.76
CA HIS A 35 6.44 5.01 -14.68
C HIS A 35 4.94 5.14 -14.94
N TYR A 36 4.22 4.06 -14.69
CA TYR A 36 2.77 4.06 -14.74
C TYR A 36 2.26 4.38 -13.32
N VAL A 37 1.74 5.58 -13.14
CA VAL A 37 1.12 6.04 -11.89
C VAL A 37 -0.29 6.48 -12.23
N ASP A 38 -1.24 6.10 -11.39
CA ASP A 38 -2.64 6.41 -11.59
C ASP A 38 -2.88 7.93 -11.67
N HIS A 39 -3.72 8.35 -12.62
CA HIS A 39 -4.01 9.77 -12.86
C HIS A 39 -4.61 10.45 -11.62
N GLU A 40 -5.45 9.75 -10.88
CA GLU A 40 -6.05 10.28 -9.66
C GLU A 40 -4.99 10.69 -8.62
N ILE A 41 -3.91 9.92 -8.52
CA ILE A 41 -2.81 10.25 -7.59
C ILE A 41 -2.01 11.44 -8.13
N VAL A 42 -1.64 11.40 -9.40
CA VAL A 42 -0.80 12.45 -10.02
C VAL A 42 -1.49 13.80 -10.01
N SER A 43 -2.78 13.85 -10.35
CA SER A 43 -3.56 15.09 -10.41
C SER A 43 -3.84 15.72 -9.05
N ASN A 44 -3.62 14.99 -7.95
CA ASN A 44 -3.92 15.44 -6.60
C ASN A 44 -2.69 15.64 -5.71
N ILE A 45 -1.46 15.52 -6.25
CA ILE A 45 -0.22 15.59 -5.46
C ILE A 45 -0.16 16.84 -4.59
N GLU A 46 -0.40 18.02 -5.14
CA GLU A 46 -0.31 19.29 -4.41
C GLU A 46 -1.34 19.38 -3.30
N ASN A 47 -2.58 19.02 -3.59
CA ASN A 47 -3.67 19.03 -2.62
C ASN A 47 -3.41 18.05 -1.48
N ASP A 48 -3.01 16.83 -1.81
CA ASP A 48 -2.76 15.78 -0.83
C ASP A 48 -1.53 16.11 0.04
N CYS A 49 -0.47 16.71 -0.54
CA CYS A 49 0.67 17.21 0.23
C CYS A 49 0.28 18.36 1.16
N THR A 50 -0.52 19.31 0.69
CA THR A 50 -1.02 20.42 1.52
C THR A 50 -1.80 19.90 2.71
N ARG A 51 -2.72 18.94 2.49
CA ARG A 51 -3.50 18.32 3.57
C ARG A 51 -2.62 17.57 4.59
N ARG A 52 -1.57 16.87 4.12
CA ARG A 52 -0.60 16.22 5.03
C ARG A 52 0.11 17.25 5.91
N LEU A 53 0.55 18.36 5.34
CA LEU A 53 1.21 19.42 6.10
C LEU A 53 0.25 20.09 7.09
N GLN A 54 -1.01 20.28 6.72
CA GLN A 54 -2.04 20.81 7.62
C GLN A 54 -2.27 19.88 8.81
N ARG A 55 -2.46 18.58 8.58
CA ARG A 55 -2.58 17.58 9.67
C ARG A 55 -1.36 17.57 10.58
N LEU A 56 -0.16 17.71 9.97
CA LEU A 56 1.08 17.80 10.72
C LEU A 56 1.12 19.03 11.64
N ALA A 57 0.71 20.18 11.13
CA ALA A 57 0.73 21.43 11.87
C ALA A 57 -0.21 21.43 13.09
N VAL A 58 -1.38 20.81 12.95
CA VAL A 58 -2.36 20.71 14.04
C VAL A 58 -2.20 19.46 14.91
N LYS A 59 -1.14 18.68 14.67
CA LYS A 59 -0.80 17.46 15.42
C LYS A 59 -1.88 16.37 15.41
N GLU A 60 -2.59 16.23 14.29
CA GLU A 60 -3.49 15.09 14.10
C GLU A 60 -2.75 13.74 14.19
N PRO A 61 -3.46 12.64 14.49
CA PRO A 61 -2.90 11.29 14.44
C PRO A 61 -2.19 11.02 13.12
N ARG A 62 -0.99 10.42 13.18
CA ARG A 62 -0.27 10.02 11.96
C ARG A 62 -0.96 8.86 11.29
N ARG A 63 -1.25 9.00 10.01
CA ARG A 63 -1.95 7.99 9.22
C ARG A 63 -0.96 7.14 8.45
N PHE A 64 -0.83 5.89 8.88
CA PHE A 64 0.05 4.91 8.26
C PHE A 64 -0.77 3.98 7.37
N LEU A 65 -0.36 3.82 6.13
CA LEU A 65 -0.94 2.84 5.22
C LEU A 65 0.00 1.63 5.10
N LEU A 66 -0.50 0.46 5.48
CA LEU A 66 0.10 -0.83 5.17
C LEU A 66 -0.65 -1.41 3.98
N THR A 67 0.05 -1.76 2.92
CA THR A 67 -0.60 -2.39 1.76
C THR A 67 0.02 -3.73 1.43
N MET A 68 -0.83 -4.75 1.30
CA MET A 68 -0.44 -6.08 0.92
C MET A 68 -0.22 -6.12 -0.59
N GLY A 69 0.95 -6.58 -1.01
CA GLY A 69 1.23 -6.76 -2.43
C GLY A 69 0.55 -8.01 -2.99
N GLY A 70 0.47 -8.12 -4.32
CA GLY A 70 -0.22 -9.21 -5.03
C GLY A 70 0.15 -10.64 -4.64
N ALA A 71 1.34 -10.87 -4.06
CA ALA A 71 1.74 -12.19 -3.54
C ALA A 71 1.16 -12.52 -2.15
N GLY A 72 0.43 -11.60 -1.51
CA GLY A 72 -0.19 -11.83 -0.20
C GLY A 72 0.78 -12.19 0.93
N ALA A 73 2.04 -11.73 0.86
CA ALA A 73 3.05 -12.03 1.87
C ALA A 73 3.02 -11.03 3.03
N GLN A 74 3.45 -11.46 4.23
CA GLN A 74 3.78 -10.60 5.39
C GLN A 74 2.58 -10.19 6.27
N ALA A 75 1.51 -11.00 6.37
CA ALA A 75 0.44 -10.75 7.34
C ALA A 75 0.97 -10.66 8.78
N GLU A 76 1.96 -11.48 9.13
CA GLU A 76 2.64 -11.50 10.43
C GLU A 76 3.39 -10.18 10.69
N ARG A 77 4.03 -9.61 9.67
CA ARG A 77 4.70 -8.30 9.78
C ARG A 77 3.71 -7.16 10.00
N PHE A 78 2.54 -7.24 9.38
CA PHE A 78 1.48 -6.26 9.63
C PHE A 78 0.97 -6.36 11.07
N ALA A 79 0.87 -7.57 11.60
CA ALA A 79 0.54 -7.79 13.01
C ALA A 79 1.61 -7.18 13.95
N ASP A 80 2.90 -7.40 13.67
CA ASP A 80 3.99 -6.83 14.45
C ASP A 80 3.96 -5.29 14.44
N ILE A 81 3.70 -4.68 13.27
CA ILE A 81 3.57 -3.23 13.15
C ILE A 81 2.35 -2.74 13.95
N ALA A 82 1.20 -3.39 13.81
CA ALA A 82 -0.01 -3.03 14.55
C ALA A 82 0.21 -3.12 16.07
N ARG A 83 0.89 -4.17 16.54
CA ARG A 83 1.26 -4.35 17.95
C ARG A 83 2.20 -3.23 18.44
N THR A 84 3.20 -2.89 17.64
CA THR A 84 4.15 -1.82 17.94
C THR A 84 3.45 -0.46 18.02
N CYS A 85 2.46 -0.24 17.15
CA CYS A 85 1.70 1.02 17.11
C CYS A 85 0.56 1.08 18.13
N LYS A 86 0.21 -0.03 18.82
CA LYS A 86 -0.98 -0.13 19.66
C LYS A 86 -1.11 1.03 20.65
N GLN A 87 -0.08 1.31 21.42
CA GLN A 87 -0.11 2.39 22.41
C GLN A 87 -0.30 3.77 21.75
N TYR A 88 0.34 4.00 20.61
CA TYR A 88 0.17 5.26 19.88
C TYR A 88 -1.23 5.43 19.30
N ILE A 89 -1.89 4.32 18.93
CA ILE A 89 -3.27 4.31 18.45
C ILE A 89 -4.21 4.60 19.61
N GLU A 90 -4.03 3.94 20.76
CA GLU A 90 -4.83 4.17 21.97
C GLU A 90 -4.67 5.58 22.53
N ASP A 91 -3.49 6.17 22.39
CA ASP A 91 -3.21 7.58 22.75
C ASP A 91 -3.76 8.59 21.71
N GLY A 92 -4.40 8.15 20.61
CA GLY A 92 -4.86 9.03 19.54
C GLY A 92 -3.72 9.72 18.76
N LYS A 93 -2.54 9.12 18.72
CA LYS A 93 -1.34 9.66 18.02
C LYS A 93 -1.09 9.03 16.66
N ALA A 94 -1.68 7.86 16.41
CA ALA A 94 -1.54 7.10 15.17
C ALA A 94 -2.87 6.49 14.72
N THR A 95 -3.03 6.39 13.41
CA THR A 95 -4.11 5.65 12.74
C THR A 95 -3.49 4.68 11.77
N LEU A 96 -3.97 3.45 11.73
CA LEU A 96 -3.53 2.44 10.77
C LEU A 96 -4.62 2.17 9.74
N PHE A 97 -4.27 2.31 8.46
CA PHE A 97 -5.01 1.79 7.33
C PHE A 97 -4.29 0.55 6.82
N ILE A 98 -4.94 -0.59 6.86
CA ILE A 98 -4.35 -1.87 6.42
C ILE A 98 -5.15 -2.38 5.22
N ASN A 99 -4.58 -2.26 4.03
CA ASN A 99 -5.17 -2.78 2.82
C ASN A 99 -4.74 -4.22 2.59
N MET A 100 -5.71 -5.13 2.67
CA MET A 100 -5.53 -6.57 2.44
C MET A 100 -5.78 -6.97 0.99
N GLY A 101 -6.26 -6.04 0.13
CA GLY A 101 -6.67 -6.37 -1.22
C GLY A 101 -7.82 -7.39 -1.23
N ASP A 102 -7.66 -8.50 -1.96
CA ASP A 102 -8.58 -9.64 -2.03
C ASP A 102 -8.09 -10.86 -1.21
N HIS A 103 -7.06 -10.69 -0.38
CA HIS A 103 -6.37 -11.79 0.30
C HIS A 103 -7.08 -12.27 1.57
N LYS A 104 -8.27 -12.88 1.45
CA LYS A 104 -9.06 -13.42 2.59
C LYS A 104 -8.28 -14.36 3.50
N GLY A 105 -7.45 -15.24 2.91
CA GLY A 105 -6.64 -16.18 3.70
C GLY A 105 -5.59 -15.46 4.56
N ARG A 106 -5.00 -14.39 4.06
CA ARG A 106 -4.04 -13.58 4.82
C ARG A 106 -4.73 -12.71 5.86
N TRP A 107 -5.91 -12.21 5.54
CA TRP A 107 -6.75 -11.56 6.53
C TRP A 107 -7.07 -12.47 7.71
N ALA A 108 -7.44 -13.72 7.47
CA ALA A 108 -7.72 -14.67 8.54
C ALA A 108 -6.52 -14.88 9.50
N ILE A 109 -5.29 -14.78 8.98
CA ILE A 109 -4.06 -14.83 9.80
C ILE A 109 -3.91 -13.54 10.61
N LEU A 110 -3.94 -12.38 9.94
CA LEU A 110 -3.81 -11.07 10.59
C LEU A 110 -4.87 -10.88 11.68
N LYS A 111 -6.11 -11.24 11.40
CA LYS A 111 -7.24 -11.16 12.33
C LYS A 111 -6.93 -11.84 13.66
N LYS A 112 -6.40 -13.08 13.62
CA LYS A 112 -6.04 -13.83 14.83
C LYS A 112 -5.02 -13.08 15.70
N TYR A 113 -4.03 -12.45 15.08
CA TYR A 113 -3.04 -11.65 15.79
C TYR A 113 -3.66 -10.39 16.41
N LEU A 114 -4.48 -9.66 15.64
CA LEU A 114 -5.12 -8.45 16.15
C LEU A 114 -6.04 -8.76 17.34
N GLU A 115 -6.83 -9.83 17.25
CA GLU A 115 -7.71 -10.28 18.32
C GLU A 115 -6.92 -10.76 19.55
N HIS A 116 -5.84 -11.53 19.36
CA HIS A 116 -4.95 -11.96 20.45
C HIS A 116 -4.32 -10.76 21.17
N ASP A 117 -3.91 -9.75 20.44
CA ASP A 117 -3.27 -8.54 21.00
C ASP A 117 -4.30 -7.51 21.51
N GLY A 118 -5.60 -7.80 21.41
CA GLY A 118 -6.68 -6.91 21.85
C GLY A 118 -6.75 -5.60 21.06
N ILE A 119 -6.34 -5.63 19.77
CA ILE A 119 -6.40 -4.48 18.88
C ILE A 119 -7.77 -4.44 18.20
N LYS A 120 -8.56 -3.41 18.50
CA LYS A 120 -9.85 -3.16 17.87
C LYS A 120 -9.64 -2.63 16.46
N TYR A 121 -10.52 -3.00 15.54
CA TYR A 121 -10.45 -2.57 14.14
C TYR A 121 -11.85 -2.38 13.54
N ILE A 122 -11.93 -1.58 12.49
CA ILE A 122 -13.12 -1.36 11.67
C ILE A 122 -12.88 -1.99 10.30
N MET A 123 -13.84 -2.81 9.82
CA MET A 123 -13.77 -3.44 8.50
C MET A 123 -14.44 -2.58 7.44
N HIS A 124 -13.80 -2.49 6.28
CA HIS A 124 -14.33 -1.90 5.06
C HIS A 124 -14.28 -2.95 3.96
N THR A 125 -15.43 -3.50 3.59
CA THR A 125 -15.55 -4.57 2.59
C THR A 125 -16.39 -4.15 1.39
N ASP A 126 -17.18 -3.10 1.52
CA ASP A 126 -17.94 -2.51 0.44
C ASP A 126 -17.13 -1.39 -0.25
N TRP A 127 -17.14 -1.39 -1.58
CA TRP A 127 -16.36 -0.45 -2.36
C TRP A 127 -16.90 0.97 -2.29
N GLU A 128 -18.21 1.15 -2.33
CA GLU A 128 -18.82 2.47 -2.26
C GLU A 128 -18.61 3.11 -0.86
N GLU A 129 -18.75 2.31 0.20
CA GLU A 129 -18.43 2.75 1.56
C GLU A 129 -16.94 3.11 1.70
N THR A 130 -16.02 2.35 1.08
CA THR A 130 -14.59 2.66 1.10
C THR A 130 -14.29 3.98 0.38
N LYS A 131 -14.90 4.23 -0.78
CA LYS A 131 -14.78 5.51 -1.49
C LYS A 131 -15.31 6.66 -0.65
N LYS A 132 -16.48 6.50 -0.05
CA LYS A 132 -17.07 7.49 0.85
C LYS A 132 -16.16 7.76 2.04
N PHE A 133 -15.70 6.71 2.71
CA PHE A 133 -14.76 6.84 3.83
C PHE A 133 -13.51 7.64 3.43
N THR A 134 -12.87 7.31 2.32
CA THR A 134 -11.66 8.02 1.88
C THR A 134 -11.95 9.48 1.50
N HIS A 135 -13.12 9.75 0.91
CA HIS A 135 -13.56 11.12 0.65
C HIS A 135 -13.72 11.91 1.95
N ASP A 136 -14.47 11.38 2.91
CA ASP A 136 -14.73 12.02 4.20
C ASP A 136 -13.44 12.23 5.00
N MET A 137 -12.51 11.24 4.97
CA MET A 137 -11.22 11.32 5.65
C MET A 137 -10.20 12.22 4.94
N SER A 138 -10.49 12.70 3.76
CA SER A 138 -9.60 13.65 3.06
C SER A 138 -9.45 14.97 3.83
N THR A 139 -10.51 15.39 4.53
CA THR A 139 -10.54 16.59 5.39
C THR A 139 -10.97 16.29 6.82
N GLY A 140 -11.48 15.08 7.08
CA GLY A 140 -11.95 14.63 8.38
C GLY A 140 -10.84 14.03 9.24
N HIS A 141 -11.20 13.69 10.46
CA HIS A 141 -10.34 13.05 11.47
C HIS A 141 -10.51 11.54 11.42
N ALA A 142 -9.40 10.79 11.39
CA ALA A 142 -9.40 9.33 11.40
C ALA A 142 -8.65 8.81 12.62
N GLU A 143 -9.22 7.82 13.31
CA GLU A 143 -8.65 7.19 14.50
C GLU A 143 -8.74 5.66 14.41
N GLY A 144 -7.83 4.98 15.11
CA GLY A 144 -7.88 3.54 15.27
C GLY A 144 -7.26 2.75 14.11
N VAL A 145 -7.74 1.53 13.92
CA VAL A 145 -7.30 0.60 12.88
C VAL A 145 -8.44 0.32 11.90
N HIS A 146 -8.17 0.54 10.65
CA HIS A 146 -9.13 0.30 9.56
C HIS A 146 -8.57 -0.77 8.62
N ILE A 147 -9.36 -1.80 8.35
CA ILE A 147 -9.00 -2.92 7.49
C ILE A 147 -9.82 -2.82 6.21
N PHE A 148 -9.14 -2.83 5.06
CA PHE A 148 -9.77 -2.79 3.75
C PHE A 148 -9.57 -4.14 3.06
N LEU A 149 -10.66 -4.82 2.78
CA LEU A 149 -10.67 -6.15 2.16
C LEU A 149 -11.83 -6.20 1.16
N HIS A 150 -11.55 -6.33 -0.12
CA HIS A 150 -12.57 -6.31 -1.16
C HIS A 150 -12.57 -7.60 -1.97
N ASP A 151 -13.75 -8.13 -2.24
CA ASP A 151 -13.91 -9.32 -3.08
C ASP A 151 -13.78 -8.99 -4.58
N ASP A 152 -14.16 -7.78 -4.95
CA ASP A 152 -14.00 -7.31 -6.31
C ASP A 152 -12.55 -6.98 -6.61
N PHE A 153 -12.02 -7.54 -7.69
CA PHE A 153 -10.64 -7.38 -8.11
C PHE A 153 -10.27 -5.91 -8.39
N TYR A 154 -11.17 -5.17 -9.05
CA TYR A 154 -10.89 -3.77 -9.39
C TYR A 154 -10.88 -2.90 -8.14
N ALA A 155 -11.80 -3.12 -7.21
CA ALA A 155 -11.80 -2.46 -5.91
C ALA A 155 -10.51 -2.76 -5.14
N ALA A 156 -10.09 -4.03 -5.08
CA ALA A 156 -8.87 -4.45 -4.40
C ALA A 156 -7.61 -3.79 -4.98
N VAL A 157 -7.53 -3.66 -6.31
CA VAL A 157 -6.40 -3.03 -7.01
C VAL A 157 -6.41 -1.51 -6.86
N TYR A 158 -7.61 -0.88 -6.84
CA TYR A 158 -7.73 0.57 -6.79
C TYR A 158 -7.69 1.15 -5.36
N ALA A 159 -8.09 0.37 -4.35
CA ALA A 159 -8.10 0.81 -2.95
C ALA A 159 -6.75 1.42 -2.48
N PRO A 160 -5.56 0.86 -2.79
CA PRO A 160 -4.30 1.49 -2.44
C PRO A 160 -4.17 2.94 -2.93
N ASN A 161 -4.69 3.27 -4.10
CA ASN A 161 -4.59 4.60 -4.69
C ASN A 161 -5.33 5.64 -3.85
N ILE A 162 -6.59 5.38 -3.54
CA ILE A 162 -7.40 6.31 -2.74
C ILE A 162 -6.95 6.37 -1.28
N LEU A 163 -6.46 5.26 -0.72
CA LEU A 163 -5.91 5.22 0.63
C LEU A 163 -4.58 5.99 0.74
N MET A 164 -3.73 5.96 -0.28
CA MET A 164 -2.50 6.76 -0.30
C MET A 164 -2.77 8.25 -0.22
N ARG A 165 -3.87 8.72 -0.80
CA ARG A 165 -4.25 10.13 -0.81
C ARG A 165 -4.56 10.68 0.59
N ILE A 166 -5.11 9.83 1.46
CA ILE A 166 -5.48 10.20 2.84
C ILE A 166 -4.43 9.81 3.89
N SER A 167 -3.33 9.18 3.45
CA SER A 167 -2.26 8.69 4.34
C SER A 167 -1.09 9.66 4.41
N ASP A 168 -0.36 9.64 5.53
CA ASP A 168 0.84 10.45 5.73
C ASP A 168 2.12 9.68 5.38
N VAL A 169 2.14 8.37 5.66
CA VAL A 169 3.26 7.47 5.39
C VAL A 169 2.73 6.14 4.92
N MET A 170 3.33 5.58 3.87
CA MET A 170 3.05 4.23 3.42
C MET A 170 4.17 3.28 3.85
N ILE A 171 3.81 2.14 4.41
CA ILE A 171 4.71 1.06 4.79
C ILE A 171 4.49 -0.10 3.81
N THR A 172 5.48 -0.37 2.97
CA THR A 172 5.36 -1.35 1.88
C THR A 172 6.70 -2.01 1.56
N LYS A 173 6.66 -3.04 0.74
CA LYS A 173 7.87 -3.60 0.13
C LYS A 173 8.35 -2.70 -1.02
N PRO A 174 9.65 -2.70 -1.35
CA PRO A 174 10.13 -2.10 -2.59
C PRO A 174 9.44 -2.76 -3.80
N SER A 175 8.62 -2.01 -4.51
CA SER A 175 7.82 -2.44 -5.66
C SER A 175 7.48 -1.24 -6.54
N GLU A 176 6.57 -1.41 -7.49
CA GLU A 176 6.00 -0.34 -8.31
C GLU A 176 5.40 0.80 -7.49
N LEU A 177 4.85 0.51 -6.31
CA LEU A 177 4.30 1.52 -5.39
C LEU A 177 5.37 2.48 -4.84
N SER A 178 6.66 2.16 -5.02
CA SER A 178 7.78 3.04 -4.63
C SER A 178 7.76 4.38 -5.35
N TYR A 179 7.12 4.48 -6.50
CA TYR A 179 7.07 5.68 -7.34
C TYR A 179 5.90 6.62 -7.03
N TYR A 180 4.98 6.20 -6.16
CA TYR A 180 3.82 7.00 -5.79
C TYR A 180 4.20 8.15 -4.84
N PRO A 181 3.58 9.33 -4.95
CA PRO A 181 3.97 10.54 -4.20
C PRO A 181 3.45 10.55 -2.76
N VAL A 182 3.85 9.56 -1.96
CA VAL A 182 3.62 9.49 -0.52
C VAL A 182 4.92 9.09 0.17
N PRO A 183 5.29 9.65 1.32
CA PRO A 183 6.44 9.22 2.10
C PRO A 183 6.39 7.71 2.41
N LYS A 184 7.52 7.01 2.32
CA LYS A 184 7.55 5.55 2.45
C LYS A 184 8.57 5.05 3.46
N LEU A 185 8.16 4.00 4.17
CA LEU A 185 9.04 3.11 4.90
C LEU A 185 9.03 1.76 4.19
N PHE A 186 10.21 1.25 3.86
CA PHE A 186 10.32 -0.05 3.21
C PHE A 186 10.54 -1.17 4.21
N ILE A 187 9.70 -2.20 4.10
CA ILE A 187 9.86 -3.43 4.86
C ILE A 187 10.80 -4.35 4.06
N HIS A 188 11.89 -4.78 4.70
CA HIS A 188 12.80 -5.74 4.09
C HIS A 188 12.12 -7.10 3.93
N ARG A 189 12.38 -7.75 2.79
CA ARG A 189 11.97 -9.14 2.57
C ARG A 189 13.04 -10.04 3.21
N VAL A 190 12.67 -10.73 4.25
CA VAL A 190 13.51 -11.79 4.83
C VAL A 190 13.36 -13.04 3.99
#